data_ef3236800dcfbae7af22232f2e71dadb
#
_entry.id   ef3236800dcfbae7af22232f2e71dadb
#
_cell.length_a   1.000
_cell.length_b   1.000
_cell.length_c   1.000
_cell.angle_alpha   90.00
_cell.angle_beta   90.00
_cell.angle_gamma   90.00
#
_symmetry.space_group_name_H-M   'P 1'
#
loop_
_entity.id
_entity.type
_entity.pdbx_description
1 polymer ?
#
loop_
_entity_poly.entity_id
_entity_poly.type
_entity_poly.pdbx_seq_one_letter_code
_entity_poly.pdbx_strand_id
1 'polypeptide(L)'
;MLESILVPMKFAKNEFILREGEICTNIYWIVKGLVRQFYFKNDKELTEYMATENSIVMCIESLFREQPTKSQIKALEPTILIALP
;
A
#
# COMPACT_ATOMS: atom_id res chain seq x y z
N MET A 1 16.68 10.29 15.66
CA MET A 1 15.38 10.83 15.74
C MET A 1 14.51 10.48 14.58
N LEU A 2 13.26 10.58 14.77
CA LEU A 2 12.32 10.08 13.78
C LEU A 2 11.95 11.09 12.72
N GLU A 3 12.24 12.33 12.95
CA GLU A 3 11.83 13.39 12.05
C GLU A 3 12.36 13.21 10.64
N SER A 4 13.46 12.52 10.47
CA SER A 4 14.07 12.37 9.18
C SER A 4 13.43 11.28 8.32
N ILE A 5 12.43 10.60 8.83
CA ILE A 5 11.97 9.36 8.21
C ILE A 5 10.78 9.55 7.28
N LEU A 6 10.06 10.66 7.41
CA LEU A 6 8.85 10.86 6.64
C LEU A 6 9.19 11.40 5.26
N VAL A 7 9.36 10.49 4.31
CA VAL A 7 9.75 10.85 2.94
C VAL A 7 8.56 10.61 2.02
N PRO A 8 8.11 11.65 1.31
CA PRO A 8 7.01 11.46 0.35
C PRO A 8 7.47 10.60 -0.82
N MET A 9 6.59 9.75 -1.28
CA MET A 9 6.82 8.89 -2.44
C MET A 9 5.72 9.13 -3.45
N LYS A 10 6.08 9.08 -4.72
CA LYS A 10 5.12 9.29 -5.81
C LYS A 10 4.99 8.02 -6.62
N PHE A 11 3.75 7.73 -7.01
CA PHE A 11 3.45 6.58 -7.84
C PHE A 11 2.57 7.01 -9.00
N ALA A 12 2.87 6.52 -10.18
CA ALA A 12 2.05 6.77 -11.36
C ALA A 12 0.84 5.83 -11.32
N LYS A 13 -0.15 6.16 -12.15
CA LYS A 13 -1.31 5.30 -12.31
C LYS A 13 -0.86 3.90 -12.70
N ASN A 14 -1.43 2.90 -12.05
CA ASN A 14 -1.16 1.48 -12.25
C ASN A 14 0.18 0.99 -11.71
N GLU A 15 0.94 1.84 -11.03
CA GLU A 15 2.14 1.37 -10.35
C GLU A 15 1.77 0.66 -9.05
N PHE A 16 2.55 -0.36 -8.71
CA PHE A 16 2.36 -1.09 -7.47
C PHE A 16 3.16 -0.44 -6.34
N ILE A 17 2.49 -0.24 -5.21
CA ILE A 17 3.13 0.22 -3.98
C ILE A 17 3.66 -0.99 -3.22
N LEU A 18 2.91 -2.09 -3.27
CA LEU A 18 3.31 -3.35 -2.65
C LEU A 18 2.80 -4.48 -3.53
N ARG A 19 3.67 -5.45 -3.80
CA ARG A 19 3.31 -6.59 -4.64
C ARG A 19 3.18 -7.85 -3.82
N GLU A 20 2.37 -8.78 -4.30
CA GLU A 20 2.26 -10.09 -3.70
C GLU A 20 3.63 -10.73 -3.55
N GLY A 21 3.90 -11.32 -2.40
CA GLY A 21 5.18 -11.97 -2.13
C GLY A 21 6.17 -11.08 -1.43
N GLU A 22 5.97 -9.77 -1.44
CA GLU A 22 6.82 -8.86 -0.69
C GLU A 22 6.37 -8.81 0.77
N ILE A 23 7.27 -8.41 1.64
CA ILE A 23 6.94 -8.25 3.05
C ILE A 23 6.58 -6.80 3.30
N CYS A 24 5.40 -6.58 3.85
CA CYS A 24 4.94 -5.24 4.19
C CYS A 24 5.67 -4.77 5.44
N THR A 25 6.43 -3.69 5.31
CA THR A 25 7.19 -3.14 6.43
C THR A 25 6.75 -1.74 6.80
N ASN A 26 5.77 -1.20 6.10
CA ASN A 26 5.35 0.18 6.30
C ASN A 26 3.85 0.30 6.37
N ILE A 27 3.42 1.39 7.00
CA ILE A 27 2.05 1.88 6.90
C ILE A 27 2.11 3.04 5.91
N TYR A 28 1.16 3.10 4.99
CA TYR A 28 1.17 4.14 3.95
C TYR A 28 0.06 5.13 4.20
N TRP A 29 0.43 6.39 4.33
CA TRP A 29 -0.52 7.49 4.48
C TRP A 29 -0.70 8.16 3.12
N ILE A 30 -1.92 8.14 2.60
CA ILE A 30 -2.20 8.70 1.29
C ILE A 30 -2.40 10.21 1.43
N VAL A 31 -1.46 10.96 0.86
CA VAL A 31 -1.57 12.42 0.86
C VAL A 31 -2.50 12.87 -0.25
N LYS A 32 -2.37 12.25 -1.42
CA LYS A 32 -3.20 12.59 -2.57
C LYS A 32 -3.25 11.38 -3.49
N GLY A 33 -4.43 11.10 -4.03
CA GLY A 33 -4.58 10.03 -5.00
C GLY A 33 -5.55 8.96 -4.54
N LEU A 34 -5.44 7.80 -5.14
CA LEU A 34 -6.33 6.68 -4.87
C LEU A 34 -5.55 5.38 -5.04
N VAL A 35 -5.62 4.52 -4.04
CA VAL A 35 -4.97 3.21 -4.11
C VAL A 35 -5.98 2.13 -3.79
N ARG A 36 -5.70 0.94 -4.29
CA ARG A 36 -6.54 -0.22 -4.11
C ARG A 36 -5.72 -1.35 -3.51
N GLN A 37 -6.21 -1.93 -2.44
CA GLN A 37 -5.64 -3.14 -1.85
C GLN A 37 -6.51 -4.30 -2.26
N PHE A 38 -5.89 -5.32 -2.86
CA PHE A 38 -6.65 -6.45 -3.40
C PHE A 38 -5.81 -7.71 -3.37
N TYR A 39 -6.46 -8.84 -3.55
CA TYR A 39 -5.78 -10.13 -3.63
C TYR A 39 -6.48 -11.00 -4.68
N PHE A 40 -5.81 -12.07 -5.08
CA PHE A 40 -6.37 -13.01 -6.03
C PHE A 40 -6.93 -14.23 -5.31
N LYS A 41 -8.12 -14.64 -5.71
CA LYS A 41 -8.73 -15.87 -5.23
C LYS A 41 -9.44 -16.52 -6.39
N ASN A 42 -9.03 -17.76 -6.74
CA ASN A 42 -9.62 -18.49 -7.86
C ASN A 42 -9.54 -17.67 -9.15
N ASP A 43 -8.38 -17.05 -9.38
CA ASP A 43 -8.09 -16.24 -10.57
C ASP A 43 -8.95 -14.98 -10.68
N LYS A 44 -9.57 -14.55 -9.58
CA LYS A 44 -10.35 -13.32 -9.54
C LYS A 44 -9.72 -12.33 -8.59
N GLU A 45 -9.74 -11.06 -8.97
CA GLU A 45 -9.27 -9.99 -8.11
C GLU A 45 -10.38 -9.60 -7.14
N LEU A 46 -10.06 -9.64 -5.87
CA LEU A 46 -11.02 -9.25 -4.83
C LEU A 46 -10.46 -8.04 -4.10
N THR A 47 -11.21 -6.94 -4.15
CA THR A 47 -10.80 -5.71 -3.48
C THR A 47 -11.08 -5.81 -2.00
N GLU A 48 -10.04 -5.59 -1.18
CA GLU A 48 -10.20 -5.58 0.27
C GLU A 48 -10.45 -4.18 0.79
N TYR A 49 -9.83 -3.19 0.16
CA TYR A 49 -9.83 -1.85 0.70
C TYR A 49 -9.41 -0.86 -0.38
N MET A 50 -10.00 0.33 -0.33
CA MET A 50 -9.58 1.44 -1.18
C MET A 50 -9.29 2.63 -0.30
N ALA A 51 -8.20 3.30 -0.55
CA ALA A 51 -7.76 4.43 0.26
C ALA A 51 -7.57 5.66 -0.63
N THR A 52 -8.04 6.79 -0.14
CA THR A 52 -7.91 8.07 -0.81
C THR A 52 -7.25 9.05 0.16
N GLU A 53 -7.33 10.35 -0.14
CA GLU A 53 -6.67 11.38 0.68
C GLU A 53 -6.94 11.21 2.16
N ASN A 54 -5.87 11.34 2.95
CA ASN A 54 -5.91 11.26 4.41
C ASN A 54 -6.27 9.90 4.96
N SER A 55 -6.22 8.86 4.12
CA SER A 55 -6.45 7.49 4.56
C SER A 55 -5.13 6.77 4.76
N ILE A 56 -5.17 5.71 5.56
CA ILE A 56 -4.01 4.87 5.81
C ILE A 56 -4.29 3.50 5.22
N VAL A 57 -3.28 2.91 4.58
CA VAL A 57 -3.39 1.57 4.02
C VAL A 57 -2.17 0.75 4.41
N MET A 58 -2.40 -0.53 4.70
CA MET A 58 -1.31 -1.45 5.03
C MET A 58 -1.82 -2.88 4.87
N CYS A 59 -0.89 -3.80 4.67
CA CYS A 59 -1.20 -5.23 4.69
C CYS A 59 -0.89 -5.75 6.07
N ILE A 60 -1.92 -5.78 6.90
CA ILE A 60 -1.76 -5.93 8.34
C ILE A 60 -1.13 -7.26 8.75
N GLU A 61 -1.52 -8.36 8.09
CA GLU A 61 -0.96 -9.65 8.42
C GLU A 61 0.54 -9.72 8.11
N SER A 62 0.92 -9.23 6.93
CA SER A 62 2.32 -9.22 6.55
C SER A 62 3.13 -8.34 7.49
N LEU A 63 2.57 -7.19 7.87
CA LEU A 63 3.27 -6.25 8.73
C LEU A 63 3.55 -6.85 10.10
N PHE A 64 2.57 -7.49 10.71
CA PHE A 64 2.74 -8.03 12.06
C PHE A 64 3.47 -9.36 12.10
N ARG A 65 3.30 -10.19 11.08
CA ARG A 65 3.91 -11.51 11.07
C ARG A 65 5.23 -11.57 10.32
N GLU A 66 5.58 -10.47 9.66
CA GLU A 66 6.80 -10.39 8.86
C GLU A 66 6.86 -11.51 7.81
N GLN A 67 5.74 -11.76 7.18
CA GLN A 67 5.59 -12.79 6.16
C GLN A 67 5.19 -12.16 4.84
N PRO A 68 5.50 -12.82 3.72
CA PRO A 68 5.10 -12.30 2.41
C PRO A 68 3.60 -12.08 2.35
N THR A 69 3.22 -10.95 1.78
CA THR A 69 1.81 -10.60 1.68
C THR A 69 1.13 -11.34 0.55
N LYS A 70 -0.13 -11.69 0.77
CA LYS A 70 -0.99 -12.20 -0.30
C LYS A 70 -1.74 -11.08 -0.99
N SER A 71 -1.78 -9.92 -0.37
CA SER A 71 -2.48 -8.76 -0.91
C SER A 71 -1.49 -7.85 -1.62
N GLN A 72 -2.01 -7.08 -2.55
CA GLN A 72 -1.24 -6.11 -3.30
C GLN A 72 -1.86 -4.73 -3.12
N ILE A 73 -1.04 -3.70 -3.24
CA ILE A 73 -1.51 -2.32 -3.19
C ILE A 73 -1.06 -1.64 -4.47
N LYS A 74 -2.02 -1.08 -5.20
CA LYS A 74 -1.78 -0.50 -6.52
C LYS A 74 -2.41 0.88 -6.59
N ALA A 75 -1.68 1.81 -7.19
CA ALA A 75 -2.19 3.15 -7.42
C ALA A 75 -3.17 3.11 -8.60
N LEU A 76 -4.37 3.63 -8.40
CA LEU A 76 -5.38 3.71 -9.46
C LEU A 76 -5.32 5.03 -10.20
N GLU A 77 -4.62 6.00 -9.64
CA GLU A 77 -4.34 7.28 -10.29
C GLU A 77 -3.03 7.79 -9.71
N PRO A 78 -2.46 8.86 -10.26
CA PRO A 78 -1.20 9.38 -9.69
C PRO A 78 -1.37 9.66 -8.20
N THR A 79 -0.48 9.10 -7.41
CA THR A 79 -0.62 9.08 -5.96
C THR A 79 0.64 9.59 -5.29
N ILE A 80 0.46 10.37 -4.24
CA ILE A 80 1.54 10.80 -3.35
C ILE A 80 1.22 10.23 -1.98
N LEU A 81 2.18 9.52 -1.40
CA LEU A 81 1.99 8.94 -0.07
C LEU A 81 3.24 9.09 0.76
N ILE A 82 3.09 8.88 2.05
CA ILE A 82 4.21 8.86 3.00
C ILE A 82 4.25 7.47 3.61
N ALA A 83 5.41 6.83 3.52
CA ALA A 83 5.60 5.52 4.12
C ALA A 83 6.09 5.69 5.55
N LEU A 84 5.40 5.06 6.49
CA LEU A 84 5.74 5.10 7.91
C LEU A 84 6.24 3.72 8.32
N PRO A 85 7.48 3.61 8.76
CA PRO A 85 8.02 2.31 9.17
C PRO A 85 7.34 1.74 10.40
#